data_5693bb5d23bf227c175af63828053881
#
_entry.id   5693bb5d23bf227c175af63828053881
#
_cell.length_a   1.000
_cell.length_b   1.000
_cell.length_c   1.000
_cell.angle_alpha   90.00
_cell.angle_beta   90.00
_cell.angle_gamma   90.00
#
_symmetry.space_group_name_H-M   'P 1'
#
loop_
_entity.id
_entity.type
_entity.pdbx_description
1 polymer ?
#
loop_
_entity_poly.entity_id
_entity_poly.type
_entity_poly.pdbx_seq_one_letter_code
_entity_poly.pdbx_strand_id
1 'polypeptide(L)'
;ESGWFDKSMVDMNLNNPYTLKYFELWAIWWIEYANLDGFRVDTYPYNEKEPMAEWCKTIMEEYPNFNIVGECWTASIPQLAYWQGGNDNKDGFNSNLPSIMDFPLRDAIAAALPNNNPGWGQGMTAVYDILSHDFVYHDLSKMMIFAGNHDTDRIGDVVKKDPARLKIANVLLATMRGYPQVFAGDEQMFVSCDLGMGHGGLRVDFPGGWPGDKMNLFTEEGRKA
;
A
#
# COMPACT_ATOMS: atom_id res chain seq x y z
N GLU A 1 8.45 14.36 -21.29
CA GLU A 1 9.90 14.44 -21.10
C GLU A 1 10.27 13.91 -19.73
N SER A 2 11.31 13.11 -19.70
CA SER A 2 11.87 12.57 -18.45
C SER A 2 12.50 13.67 -17.60
N GLY A 3 12.49 13.53 -16.27
CA GLY A 3 13.21 14.40 -15.36
C GLY A 3 12.38 15.04 -14.26
N TRP A 4 11.05 15.00 -14.34
CA TRP A 4 10.15 15.50 -13.31
C TRP A 4 8.87 14.67 -13.26
N PHE A 5 8.60 14.06 -12.12
CA PHE A 5 7.33 13.39 -11.85
C PHE A 5 6.22 14.44 -11.60
N ASP A 6 6.54 15.46 -10.81
CA ASP A 6 5.70 16.63 -10.54
C ASP A 6 6.61 17.85 -10.36
N LYS A 7 6.04 19.05 -10.29
CA LYS A 7 6.77 20.33 -10.16
C LYS A 7 7.80 20.38 -9.02
N SER A 8 7.57 19.60 -7.97
CA SER A 8 8.43 19.52 -6.78
C SER A 8 9.20 18.20 -6.66
N MET A 9 8.96 17.22 -7.56
CA MET A 9 9.53 15.89 -7.48
C MET A 9 10.36 15.59 -8.73
N VAL A 10 11.68 15.62 -8.56
CA VAL A 10 12.63 15.28 -9.63
C VAL A 10 12.61 13.79 -9.86
N ASP A 11 12.48 13.41 -11.13
CA ASP A 11 12.63 12.04 -11.58
C ASP A 11 14.10 11.75 -11.90
N MET A 12 14.66 10.72 -11.28
CA MET A 12 16.06 10.36 -11.45
C MET A 12 16.21 9.45 -12.66
N ASN A 13 17.11 9.78 -13.57
CA ASN A 13 17.38 8.99 -14.77
C ASN A 13 18.05 7.65 -14.43
N LEU A 14 17.25 6.61 -14.19
CA LEU A 14 17.73 5.26 -13.89
C LEU A 14 18.28 4.53 -15.12
N ASN A 15 18.05 5.00 -16.34
CA ASN A 15 18.75 4.49 -17.53
C ASN A 15 20.25 4.84 -17.54
N ASN A 16 20.68 5.78 -16.69
CA ASN A 16 22.10 5.99 -16.45
C ASN A 16 22.63 4.89 -15.51
N PRO A 17 23.58 4.05 -15.96
CA PRO A 17 24.07 2.93 -15.16
C PRO A 17 24.75 3.34 -13.86
N TYR A 18 25.32 4.54 -13.78
CA TYR A 18 25.92 5.04 -12.54
C TYR A 18 24.84 5.47 -11.54
N THR A 19 23.74 6.06 -12.02
CA THR A 19 22.58 6.40 -11.18
C THR A 19 21.93 5.15 -10.64
N LEU A 20 21.65 4.16 -11.48
CA LEU A 20 21.10 2.88 -11.07
C LEU A 20 22.01 2.21 -10.02
N LYS A 21 23.31 2.11 -10.32
CA LYS A 21 24.29 1.51 -9.38
C LYS A 21 24.35 2.22 -8.03
N TYR A 22 24.23 3.55 -8.05
CA TYR A 22 24.15 4.34 -6.81
C TYR A 22 22.94 3.92 -5.97
N PHE A 23 21.75 3.82 -6.58
CA PHE A 23 20.53 3.44 -5.86
C PHE A 23 20.51 1.97 -5.42
N GLU A 24 21.11 1.05 -6.15
CA GLU A 24 21.32 -0.33 -5.70
C GLU A 24 22.16 -0.35 -4.41
N LEU A 25 23.35 0.30 -4.43
CA LEU A 25 24.25 0.35 -3.29
C LEU A 25 23.64 1.13 -2.11
N TRP A 26 22.87 2.19 -2.40
CA TRP A 26 22.18 2.96 -1.38
C TRP A 26 21.07 2.13 -0.67
N ALA A 27 20.33 1.29 -1.41
CA ALA A 27 19.35 0.39 -0.85
C ALA A 27 20.01 -0.67 0.05
N ILE A 28 21.08 -1.32 -0.43
CA ILE A 28 21.88 -2.27 0.36
C ILE A 28 22.44 -1.61 1.62
N TRP A 29 22.97 -0.40 1.50
CA TRP A 29 23.49 0.34 2.66
C TRP A 29 22.40 0.58 3.73
N TRP A 30 21.18 0.95 3.33
CA TRP A 30 20.08 1.13 4.27
C TRP A 30 19.62 -0.17 4.93
N ILE A 31 19.58 -1.27 4.18
CA ILE A 31 19.26 -2.60 4.72
C ILE A 31 20.26 -2.93 5.84
N GLU A 32 21.56 -2.80 5.56
CA GLU A 32 22.61 -3.11 6.53
C GLU A 32 22.64 -2.13 7.70
N TYR A 33 22.58 -0.82 7.42
CA TYR A 33 22.70 0.21 8.44
C TYR A 33 21.53 0.24 9.43
N ALA A 34 20.32 0.08 8.93
CA ALA A 34 19.10 0.18 9.73
C ALA A 34 18.46 -1.19 10.05
N ASN A 35 19.06 -2.30 9.58
CA ASN A 35 18.54 -3.64 9.73
C ASN A 35 17.08 -3.73 9.28
N LEU A 36 16.82 -3.32 8.03
CA LEU A 36 15.48 -3.29 7.46
C LEU A 36 15.06 -4.67 6.96
N ASP A 37 13.77 -5.00 7.10
CA ASP A 37 13.15 -6.23 6.59
C ASP A 37 12.42 -6.03 5.25
N GLY A 38 12.22 -4.77 4.82
CA GLY A 38 11.55 -4.48 3.56
C GLY A 38 11.53 -3.01 3.19
N PHE A 39 11.18 -2.74 1.93
CA PHE A 39 10.93 -1.41 1.38
C PHE A 39 9.49 -1.30 0.87
N ARG A 40 8.88 -0.13 1.08
CA ARG A 40 7.75 0.34 0.28
C ARG A 40 8.28 1.35 -0.73
N VAL A 41 8.08 1.07 -2.00
CA VAL A 41 8.54 1.93 -3.10
C VAL A 41 7.36 2.73 -3.64
N ASP A 42 7.43 4.03 -3.43
CA ASP A 42 6.45 5.00 -3.89
C ASP A 42 6.43 5.08 -5.41
N THR A 43 5.25 5.32 -6.02
CA THR A 43 5.10 5.59 -7.45
C THR A 43 5.88 4.63 -8.37
N TYR A 44 5.93 3.34 -8.00
CA TYR A 44 6.80 2.34 -8.66
C TYR A 44 6.68 2.31 -10.19
N PRO A 45 5.47 2.31 -10.81
CA PRO A 45 5.32 2.20 -12.27
C PRO A 45 5.71 3.44 -13.07
N TYR A 46 6.01 4.54 -12.42
CA TYR A 46 6.35 5.80 -13.10
C TYR A 46 7.84 5.91 -13.43
N ASN A 47 8.65 5.05 -12.85
CA ASN A 47 10.07 4.92 -13.18
C ASN A 47 10.26 4.04 -14.42
N GLU A 48 11.46 4.07 -15.00
CA GLU A 48 11.82 3.17 -16.11
C GLU A 48 11.76 1.71 -15.66
N LYS A 49 10.97 0.90 -16.31
CA LYS A 49 10.62 -0.44 -15.84
C LYS A 49 11.81 -1.42 -15.83
N GLU A 50 12.69 -1.36 -16.84
CA GLU A 50 13.85 -2.25 -16.94
C GLU A 50 14.90 -1.95 -15.84
N PRO A 51 15.31 -0.70 -15.60
CA PRO A 51 16.18 -0.37 -14.46
C PRO A 51 15.56 -0.72 -13.10
N MET A 52 14.26 -0.51 -12.92
CA MET A 52 13.58 -0.89 -11.67
C MET A 52 13.55 -2.41 -11.47
N ALA A 53 13.38 -3.18 -12.53
CA ALA A 53 13.45 -4.63 -12.46
C ALA A 53 14.87 -5.12 -12.10
N GLU A 54 15.91 -4.47 -12.61
CA GLU A 54 17.31 -4.78 -12.24
C GLU A 54 17.60 -4.37 -10.79
N TRP A 55 17.11 -3.21 -10.34
CA TRP A 55 17.22 -2.77 -8.95
C TRP A 55 16.57 -3.78 -7.98
N CYS A 56 15.34 -4.23 -8.27
CA CYS A 56 14.68 -5.27 -7.48
C CYS A 56 15.49 -6.57 -7.48
N LYS A 57 15.95 -7.00 -8.64
CA LYS A 57 16.73 -8.22 -8.80
C LYS A 57 18.01 -8.18 -7.96
N THR A 58 18.79 -7.09 -8.06
CA THR A 58 20.04 -6.91 -7.30
C THR A 58 19.80 -7.05 -5.79
N ILE A 59 18.74 -6.43 -5.26
CA ILE A 59 18.42 -6.50 -3.83
C ILE A 59 17.96 -7.92 -3.46
N MET A 60 17.09 -8.53 -4.24
CA MET A 60 16.54 -9.85 -3.94
C MET A 60 17.56 -10.99 -4.09
N GLU A 61 18.59 -10.82 -4.93
CA GLU A 61 19.73 -11.74 -5.03
C GLU A 61 20.62 -11.68 -3.79
N GLU A 62 20.86 -10.48 -3.25
CA GLU A 62 21.64 -10.28 -2.02
C GLU A 62 20.86 -10.68 -0.76
N TYR A 63 19.55 -10.35 -0.73
CA TYR A 63 18.66 -10.60 0.42
C TYR A 63 17.41 -11.38 0.00
N PRO A 64 17.46 -12.70 -0.21
CA PRO A 64 16.34 -13.48 -0.74
C PRO A 64 15.07 -13.49 0.12
N ASN A 65 15.21 -13.16 1.42
CA ASN A 65 14.09 -13.06 2.38
C ASN A 65 13.57 -11.63 2.58
N PHE A 66 14.19 -10.65 1.93
CA PHE A 66 13.74 -9.26 1.99
C PHE A 66 12.42 -9.08 1.25
N ASN A 67 11.63 -8.09 1.63
CA ASN A 67 10.40 -7.79 0.89
C ASN A 67 10.46 -6.39 0.29
N ILE A 68 10.08 -6.27 -0.97
CA ILE A 68 9.88 -4.99 -1.65
C ILE A 68 8.43 -4.94 -2.08
N VAL A 69 7.66 -3.95 -1.60
CA VAL A 69 6.30 -3.70 -2.04
C VAL A 69 6.25 -2.44 -2.89
N GLY A 70 5.80 -2.56 -4.13
CA GLY A 70 5.61 -1.44 -5.04
C GLY A 70 4.22 -0.84 -4.92
N GLU A 71 4.17 0.50 -4.84
CA GLU A 71 2.92 1.20 -5.02
C GLU A 71 2.60 1.30 -6.51
N CYS A 72 1.70 0.43 -6.96
CA CYS A 72 1.18 0.41 -8.32
C CYS A 72 -0.29 0.84 -8.27
N TRP A 73 -0.54 2.15 -8.19
CA TRP A 73 -1.90 2.66 -8.01
C TRP A 73 -2.72 2.56 -9.29
N THR A 74 -3.52 1.52 -9.38
CA THR A 74 -4.45 1.28 -10.48
C THR A 74 -5.68 0.51 -9.99
N ALA A 75 -6.84 0.79 -10.58
CA ALA A 75 -8.04 0.00 -10.37
C ALA A 75 -8.11 -1.25 -11.28
N SER A 76 -7.20 -1.37 -12.24
CA SER A 76 -7.17 -2.46 -13.20
C SER A 76 -6.36 -3.64 -12.67
N ILE A 77 -7.01 -4.76 -12.41
CA ILE A 77 -6.38 -6.00 -11.94
C ILE A 77 -5.27 -6.48 -12.90
N PRO A 78 -5.48 -6.56 -14.24
CA PRO A 78 -4.41 -6.98 -15.15
C PRO A 78 -3.21 -6.02 -15.17
N GLN A 79 -3.45 -4.70 -15.04
CA GLN A 79 -2.35 -3.73 -14.95
C GLN A 79 -1.57 -3.89 -13.64
N LEU A 80 -2.27 -4.16 -12.54
CA LEU A 80 -1.62 -4.40 -11.27
C LEU A 80 -0.80 -5.68 -11.29
N ALA A 81 -1.38 -6.77 -11.78
CA ALA A 81 -0.72 -8.07 -11.89
C ALA A 81 0.55 -8.03 -12.78
N TYR A 82 0.56 -7.20 -13.81
CA TYR A 82 1.73 -6.98 -14.68
C TYR A 82 3.00 -6.64 -13.90
N TRP A 83 2.86 -5.91 -12.79
CA TRP A 83 3.98 -5.46 -11.96
C TRP A 83 4.43 -6.48 -10.92
N GLN A 84 3.71 -7.56 -10.69
CA GLN A 84 4.18 -8.59 -9.75
C GLN A 84 5.26 -9.45 -10.40
N GLY A 85 6.39 -9.60 -9.72
CA GLY A 85 7.50 -10.44 -10.17
C GLY A 85 7.09 -11.90 -10.33
N GLY A 86 7.58 -12.53 -11.38
CA GLY A 86 7.26 -13.92 -11.72
C GLY A 86 5.97 -14.10 -12.51
N ASN A 87 5.21 -13.03 -12.80
CA ASN A 87 4.01 -13.13 -13.62
C ASN A 87 4.37 -13.42 -15.11
N ASP A 88 3.55 -14.21 -15.78
CA ASP A 88 3.74 -14.57 -17.19
C ASP A 88 3.20 -13.46 -18.10
N ASN A 89 3.96 -12.38 -18.21
CA ASN A 89 3.61 -11.23 -19.04
C ASN A 89 3.87 -11.52 -20.52
N LYS A 90 2.92 -11.19 -21.40
CA LYS A 90 3.00 -11.48 -22.86
C LYS A 90 4.19 -10.84 -23.57
N ASP A 91 4.71 -9.74 -23.05
CA ASP A 91 5.91 -9.06 -23.57
C ASP A 91 7.22 -9.64 -22.99
N GLY A 92 7.13 -10.65 -22.12
CA GLY A 92 8.26 -11.27 -21.46
C GLY A 92 8.89 -10.46 -20.35
N PHE A 93 8.29 -9.30 -19.99
CA PHE A 93 8.80 -8.46 -18.90
C PHE A 93 8.58 -9.13 -17.55
N ASN A 94 9.63 -9.20 -16.73
CA ASN A 94 9.57 -9.57 -15.32
C ASN A 94 10.10 -8.41 -14.46
N SER A 95 9.26 -7.85 -13.63
CA SER A 95 9.63 -6.75 -12.75
C SER A 95 10.59 -7.13 -11.62
N ASN A 96 10.70 -8.42 -11.29
CA ASN A 96 11.37 -8.94 -10.09
C ASN A 96 10.84 -8.33 -8.76
N LEU A 97 9.73 -7.61 -8.80
CA LEU A 97 9.10 -6.97 -7.65
C LEU A 97 8.30 -8.01 -6.84
N PRO A 98 8.71 -8.37 -5.61
CA PRO A 98 8.06 -9.45 -4.88
C PRO A 98 6.60 -9.16 -4.56
N SER A 99 6.30 -7.93 -4.12
CA SER A 99 4.99 -7.57 -3.58
C SER A 99 4.42 -6.32 -4.23
N ILE A 100 3.10 -6.27 -4.31
CA ILE A 100 2.34 -5.13 -4.83
C ILE A 100 1.18 -4.77 -3.89
N MET A 101 0.78 -3.50 -3.88
CA MET A 101 -0.35 -3.00 -3.09
C MET A 101 -1.67 -3.26 -3.81
N ASP A 102 -2.62 -3.90 -3.14
CA ASP A 102 -3.90 -4.31 -3.73
C ASP A 102 -4.94 -3.18 -3.72
N PHE A 103 -4.76 -2.20 -4.60
CA PHE A 103 -5.71 -1.09 -4.75
C PHE A 103 -7.09 -1.54 -5.21
N PRO A 104 -7.25 -2.47 -6.19
CA PRO A 104 -8.58 -2.97 -6.57
C PRO A 104 -9.37 -3.54 -5.41
N LEU A 105 -8.74 -4.35 -4.56
CA LEU A 105 -9.39 -4.91 -3.37
C LEU A 105 -9.72 -3.82 -2.33
N ARG A 106 -8.81 -2.88 -2.11
CA ARG A 106 -9.05 -1.72 -1.22
C ARG A 106 -10.27 -0.93 -1.66
N ASP A 107 -10.37 -0.62 -2.95
CA ASP A 107 -11.49 0.16 -3.49
C ASP A 107 -12.82 -0.59 -3.36
N ALA A 108 -12.80 -1.90 -3.59
CA ALA A 108 -13.98 -2.75 -3.40
C ALA A 108 -14.42 -2.81 -1.93
N ILE A 109 -13.48 -2.93 -0.98
CA ILE A 109 -13.76 -2.90 0.46
C ILE A 109 -14.35 -1.55 0.86
N ALA A 110 -13.75 -0.45 0.43
CA ALA A 110 -14.21 0.90 0.74
C ALA A 110 -15.61 1.19 0.18
N ALA A 111 -15.93 0.67 -1.00
CA ALA A 111 -17.26 0.78 -1.59
C ALA A 111 -18.28 -0.14 -0.92
N ALA A 112 -17.88 -1.34 -0.50
CA ALA A 112 -18.75 -2.34 0.06
C ALA A 112 -19.23 -2.02 1.49
N LEU A 113 -18.30 -1.57 2.35
CA LEU A 113 -18.57 -1.40 3.77
C LEU A 113 -19.70 -0.41 4.11
N PRO A 114 -19.83 0.77 3.46
CA PRO A 114 -20.93 1.68 3.72
C PRO A 114 -22.26 1.27 3.07
N ASN A 115 -22.23 0.29 2.17
CA ASN A 115 -23.38 -0.06 1.33
C ASN A 115 -24.14 -1.25 1.91
N ASN A 116 -25.42 -1.04 2.25
CA ASN A 116 -26.32 -2.09 2.74
C ASN A 116 -27.19 -2.71 1.63
N ASN A 117 -27.04 -2.27 0.37
CA ASN A 117 -27.87 -2.80 -0.72
C ASN A 117 -27.25 -4.11 -1.28
N PRO A 118 -28.03 -5.19 -1.31
CA PRO A 118 -27.58 -6.46 -1.88
C PRO A 118 -27.73 -6.52 -3.42
N GLY A 119 -27.45 -5.41 -4.12
CA GLY A 119 -27.58 -5.35 -5.58
C GLY A 119 -26.40 -6.04 -6.30
N TRP A 120 -26.59 -6.32 -7.59
CA TRP A 120 -25.54 -6.87 -8.45
C TRP A 120 -24.31 -5.94 -8.46
N GLY A 121 -23.13 -6.50 -8.20
CA GLY A 121 -21.86 -5.75 -8.18
C GLY A 121 -21.74 -4.71 -7.05
N GLN A 122 -22.62 -4.78 -6.02
CA GLN A 122 -22.63 -3.83 -4.90
C GLN A 122 -22.44 -4.54 -3.55
N GLY A 123 -22.03 -3.77 -2.54
CA GLY A 123 -21.74 -4.32 -1.24
C GLY A 123 -20.65 -5.40 -1.32
N MET A 124 -20.77 -6.45 -0.55
CA MET A 124 -19.78 -7.53 -0.51
C MET A 124 -19.63 -8.30 -1.84
N THR A 125 -20.61 -8.21 -2.76
CA THR A 125 -20.47 -8.80 -4.11
C THR A 125 -19.30 -8.16 -4.87
N ALA A 126 -19.05 -6.87 -4.70
CA ALA A 126 -17.89 -6.20 -5.31
C ALA A 126 -16.55 -6.76 -4.81
N VAL A 127 -16.48 -7.11 -3.53
CA VAL A 127 -15.28 -7.77 -2.96
C VAL A 127 -15.10 -9.17 -3.55
N TYR A 128 -16.17 -9.95 -3.66
CA TYR A 128 -16.13 -11.28 -4.30
C TYR A 128 -15.72 -11.20 -5.77
N ASP A 129 -16.17 -10.17 -6.49
CA ASP A 129 -15.81 -9.95 -7.88
C ASP A 129 -14.31 -9.74 -8.04
N ILE A 130 -13.69 -8.90 -7.19
CA ILE A 130 -12.23 -8.72 -7.18
C ILE A 130 -11.51 -10.05 -6.88
N LEU A 131 -11.93 -10.76 -5.83
CA LEU A 131 -11.30 -12.05 -5.45
C LEU A 131 -11.46 -13.13 -6.52
N SER A 132 -12.51 -13.06 -7.35
CA SER A 132 -12.70 -13.99 -8.47
C SER A 132 -11.61 -13.90 -9.53
N HIS A 133 -10.85 -12.80 -9.55
CA HIS A 133 -9.71 -12.57 -10.46
C HIS A 133 -8.36 -12.96 -9.86
N ASP A 134 -8.31 -13.58 -8.70
CA ASP A 134 -7.06 -13.94 -8.01
C ASP A 134 -6.13 -14.80 -8.86
N PHE A 135 -6.67 -15.56 -9.82
CA PHE A 135 -5.90 -16.38 -10.77
C PHE A 135 -4.96 -15.56 -11.69
N VAL A 136 -5.12 -14.25 -11.76
CA VAL A 136 -4.29 -13.36 -12.60
C VAL A 136 -2.92 -13.07 -11.96
N TYR A 137 -2.83 -13.17 -10.64
CA TYR A 137 -1.61 -12.87 -9.88
C TYR A 137 -0.69 -14.10 -9.77
N HIS A 138 0.62 -13.85 -9.81
CA HIS A 138 1.61 -14.90 -9.64
C HIS A 138 1.61 -15.51 -8.23
N ASP A 139 1.61 -14.65 -7.21
CA ASP A 139 1.65 -15.07 -5.80
C ASP A 139 0.72 -14.19 -4.94
N LEU A 140 -0.39 -14.77 -4.52
CA LEU A 140 -1.38 -14.10 -3.68
C LEU A 140 -0.87 -13.80 -2.27
N SER A 141 0.08 -14.57 -1.75
CA SER A 141 0.67 -14.35 -0.43
C SER A 141 1.50 -13.07 -0.36
N LYS A 142 1.92 -12.56 -1.52
CA LYS A 142 2.71 -11.34 -1.68
C LYS A 142 1.89 -10.11 -2.01
N MET A 143 0.57 -10.21 -1.98
CA MET A 143 -0.32 -9.06 -2.10
C MET A 143 -0.39 -8.30 -0.77
N MET A 144 -0.03 -7.02 -0.74
CA MET A 144 -0.27 -6.19 0.43
C MET A 144 -1.70 -5.64 0.38
N ILE A 145 -2.56 -6.16 1.24
CA ILE A 145 -3.97 -5.75 1.32
C ILE A 145 -4.16 -4.67 2.39
N PHE A 146 -5.08 -3.74 2.14
CA PHE A 146 -5.35 -2.63 3.04
C PHE A 146 -6.76 -2.07 2.85
N ALA A 147 -7.31 -1.42 3.86
CA ALA A 147 -8.60 -0.73 3.78
C ALA A 147 -8.45 0.79 3.59
N GLY A 148 -7.30 1.33 3.97
CA GLY A 148 -6.92 2.72 3.81
C GLY A 148 -5.43 2.91 4.08
N ASN A 149 -4.88 4.04 3.64
CA ASN A 149 -3.51 4.44 3.89
C ASN A 149 -3.41 5.97 3.99
N HIS A 150 -2.20 6.50 4.01
CA HIS A 150 -1.93 7.94 4.14
C HIS A 150 -2.30 8.78 2.91
N ASP A 151 -2.67 8.16 1.79
CA ASP A 151 -3.07 8.81 0.52
C ASP A 151 -4.54 8.56 0.16
N THR A 152 -5.23 7.70 0.90
CA THR A 152 -6.64 7.38 0.69
C THR A 152 -7.48 7.77 1.90
N ASP A 153 -8.80 7.83 1.75
CA ASP A 153 -9.68 8.10 2.87
C ASP A 153 -9.43 7.13 4.03
N ARG A 154 -9.45 7.65 5.25
CA ARG A 154 -9.41 6.85 6.46
C ARG A 154 -10.60 5.90 6.51
N ILE A 155 -10.38 4.67 6.94
CA ILE A 155 -11.47 3.69 7.06
C ILE A 155 -12.58 4.18 8.01
N GLY A 156 -12.24 4.95 9.05
CA GLY A 156 -13.20 5.57 9.96
C GLY A 156 -14.18 6.52 9.25
N ASP A 157 -13.72 7.27 8.24
CA ASP A 157 -14.57 8.12 7.41
C ASP A 157 -15.45 7.28 6.48
N VAL A 158 -14.87 6.30 5.82
CA VAL A 158 -15.56 5.37 4.90
C VAL A 158 -16.72 4.68 5.60
N VAL A 159 -16.51 4.15 6.80
CA VAL A 159 -17.56 3.48 7.59
C VAL A 159 -18.43 4.43 8.39
N LYS A 160 -18.24 5.76 8.27
CA LYS A 160 -19.02 6.79 8.98
C LYS A 160 -19.01 6.59 10.49
N LYS A 161 -17.86 6.26 11.04
CA LYS A 161 -17.64 6.00 12.48
C LYS A 161 -18.50 4.84 13.03
N ASP A 162 -18.92 3.90 12.20
CA ASP A 162 -19.64 2.70 12.64
C ASP A 162 -18.67 1.62 13.12
N PRO A 163 -18.62 1.29 14.43
CA PRO A 163 -17.68 0.30 14.96
C PRO A 163 -17.93 -1.13 14.42
N ALA A 164 -19.17 -1.46 14.08
CA ALA A 164 -19.47 -2.79 13.55
C ALA A 164 -18.85 -2.95 12.15
N ARG A 165 -18.92 -1.92 11.33
CA ARG A 165 -18.31 -1.91 10.00
C ARG A 165 -16.76 -1.88 10.06
N LEU A 166 -16.19 -1.13 11.01
CA LEU A 166 -14.75 -1.17 11.25
C LEU A 166 -14.27 -2.57 11.64
N LYS A 167 -15.03 -3.28 12.50
CA LYS A 167 -14.71 -4.67 12.84
C LYS A 167 -14.76 -5.57 11.61
N ILE A 168 -15.72 -5.39 10.71
CA ILE A 168 -15.79 -6.14 9.45
C ILE A 168 -14.56 -5.86 8.59
N ALA A 169 -14.13 -4.60 8.45
CA ALA A 169 -12.92 -4.25 7.72
C ALA A 169 -11.68 -4.98 8.29
N ASN A 170 -11.50 -4.94 9.60
CA ASN A 170 -10.38 -5.60 10.27
C ASN A 170 -10.43 -7.13 10.12
N VAL A 171 -11.62 -7.74 10.18
CA VAL A 171 -11.79 -9.19 9.93
C VAL A 171 -11.41 -9.53 8.51
N LEU A 172 -11.84 -8.76 7.51
CA LEU A 172 -11.45 -8.95 6.12
C LEU A 172 -9.93 -8.90 5.96
N LEU A 173 -9.27 -7.88 6.50
CA LEU A 173 -7.81 -7.75 6.43
C LEU A 173 -7.07 -8.89 7.14
N ALA A 174 -7.61 -9.40 8.23
CA ALA A 174 -6.97 -10.46 9.02
C ALA A 174 -7.18 -11.88 8.44
N THR A 175 -8.15 -12.06 7.55
CA THR A 175 -8.57 -13.40 7.10
C THR A 175 -8.50 -13.63 5.60
N MET A 176 -8.36 -12.57 4.80
CA MET A 176 -8.19 -12.71 3.35
C MET A 176 -6.72 -13.04 2.99
N ARG A 177 -6.52 -13.37 1.73
CA ARG A 177 -5.20 -13.66 1.17
C ARG A 177 -4.26 -12.46 1.24
N GLY A 178 -2.95 -12.71 1.19
CA GLY A 178 -1.92 -11.67 1.25
C GLY A 178 -1.51 -11.35 2.69
N TYR A 179 -0.95 -10.17 2.88
CA TYR A 179 -0.58 -9.66 4.20
C TYR A 179 -1.16 -8.26 4.44
N PRO A 180 -1.68 -7.98 5.64
CA PRO A 180 -2.42 -6.75 5.88
C PRO A 180 -1.51 -5.56 6.20
N GLN A 181 -1.90 -4.38 5.69
CA GLN A 181 -1.48 -3.09 6.19
C GLN A 181 -2.64 -2.45 6.95
N VAL A 182 -2.39 -2.02 8.18
CA VAL A 182 -3.31 -1.19 8.97
C VAL A 182 -2.68 0.19 9.14
N PHE A 183 -3.36 1.24 8.70
CA PHE A 183 -2.86 2.60 8.87
C PHE A 183 -3.04 3.03 10.33
N ALA A 184 -1.96 3.50 10.95
CA ALA A 184 -1.94 3.86 12.38
C ALA A 184 -3.10 4.79 12.75
N GLY A 185 -3.85 4.41 13.78
CA GLY A 185 -5.06 5.09 14.23
C GLY A 185 -6.37 4.54 13.67
N ASP A 186 -6.34 3.75 12.60
CA ASP A 186 -7.56 3.12 12.07
C ASP A 186 -8.17 2.14 13.07
N GLU A 187 -7.34 1.47 13.87
CA GLU A 187 -7.77 0.60 14.98
C GLU A 187 -8.50 1.37 16.10
N GLN A 188 -8.32 2.68 16.17
CA GLN A 188 -8.99 3.61 17.11
C GLN A 188 -10.07 4.44 16.43
N MET A 189 -10.51 4.06 15.24
CA MET A 189 -11.54 4.78 14.47
C MET A 189 -11.11 6.21 14.10
N PHE A 190 -9.84 6.45 13.80
CA PHE A 190 -9.40 7.76 13.34
C PHE A 190 -10.12 8.15 12.06
N VAL A 191 -10.43 9.44 11.97
CA VAL A 191 -11.02 10.08 10.81
C VAL A 191 -10.10 11.19 10.34
N SER A 192 -10.25 11.61 9.09
CA SER A 192 -9.55 12.77 8.57
C SER A 192 -9.95 14.03 9.35
N CYS A 193 -9.00 14.92 9.56
CA CYS A 193 -9.30 16.25 10.08
C CYS A 193 -9.43 17.24 8.92
N ASP A 194 -10.48 18.02 8.93
CA ASP A 194 -10.69 19.10 7.96
C ASP A 194 -9.95 20.38 8.42
N LEU A 195 -8.65 20.40 8.17
CA LEU A 195 -7.82 21.59 8.44
C LEU A 195 -7.43 22.33 7.14
N GLY A 196 -8.08 22.03 6.02
CA GLY A 196 -7.69 22.58 4.72
C GLY A 196 -6.31 22.12 4.25
N MET A 197 -5.82 21.01 4.81
CA MET A 197 -4.45 20.50 4.61
C MET A 197 -4.38 19.43 3.53
N GLY A 198 -5.45 19.15 2.78
CA GLY A 198 -5.49 18.07 1.80
C GLY A 198 -5.09 16.74 2.45
N HIS A 199 -4.13 16.01 1.86
CA HIS A 199 -3.63 14.75 2.41
C HIS A 199 -3.03 14.88 3.83
N GLY A 200 -2.62 16.08 4.27
CA GLY A 200 -2.19 16.32 5.65
C GLY A 200 -3.28 16.00 6.67
N GLY A 201 -4.55 16.21 6.31
CA GLY A 201 -5.68 15.85 7.15
C GLY A 201 -5.86 14.35 7.42
N LEU A 202 -5.27 13.50 6.58
CA LEU A 202 -5.24 12.04 6.76
C LEU A 202 -4.10 11.60 7.70
N ARG A 203 -3.05 12.41 7.83
CA ARG A 203 -1.75 12.08 8.46
C ARG A 203 -1.61 12.73 9.84
N VAL A 204 -2.66 12.63 10.66
CA VAL A 204 -2.67 13.19 12.02
C VAL A 204 -1.78 12.36 12.95
N ASP A 205 -1.18 13.03 13.93
CA ASP A 205 -0.40 12.41 14.98
C ASP A 205 -1.27 11.48 15.84
N PHE A 206 -0.66 10.39 16.31
CA PHE A 206 -1.32 9.50 17.26
C PHE A 206 -1.31 10.15 18.65
N PRO A 207 -2.49 10.39 19.28
CA PRO A 207 -2.58 11.11 20.55
C PRO A 207 -1.83 10.40 21.68
N GLY A 208 -0.96 11.12 22.39
CA GLY A 208 -0.18 10.62 23.51
C GLY A 208 1.30 10.38 23.18
N GLY A 209 1.74 10.67 21.97
CA GLY A 209 3.16 10.57 21.58
C GLY A 209 4.00 11.78 21.98
N TRP A 210 3.37 12.91 22.31
CA TRP A 210 4.05 14.20 22.49
C TRP A 210 3.75 14.85 23.83
N PRO A 211 4.72 15.62 24.41
CA PRO A 211 4.48 16.44 25.59
C PRO A 211 3.35 17.44 25.34
N GLY A 212 2.35 17.45 26.20
CA GLY A 212 1.21 18.37 26.12
C GLY A 212 -0.03 17.81 25.41
N ASP A 213 0.01 16.58 24.92
CA ASP A 213 -1.18 15.91 24.41
C ASP A 213 -2.27 15.81 25.47
N LYS A 214 -3.48 16.23 25.12
CA LYS A 214 -4.63 16.20 26.01
C LYS A 214 -5.21 14.81 26.23
N MET A 215 -4.91 13.90 25.32
CA MET A 215 -5.34 12.50 25.31
C MET A 215 -4.11 11.61 25.10
N ASN A 216 -4.08 10.46 25.76
CA ASN A 216 -3.01 9.50 25.58
C ASN A 216 -3.58 8.11 25.28
N LEU A 217 -3.68 7.77 24.00
CA LEU A 217 -4.21 6.47 23.55
C LEU A 217 -3.24 5.30 23.79
N PHE A 218 -2.00 5.55 24.19
CA PHE A 218 -1.09 4.49 24.64
C PHE A 218 -1.46 3.96 26.03
N THR A 219 -2.29 4.66 26.79
CA THR A 219 -2.75 4.23 28.12
C THR A 219 -4.14 3.59 28.04
N GLU A 220 -4.43 2.72 29.01
CA GLU A 220 -5.75 2.10 29.12
C GLU A 220 -6.86 3.13 29.44
N GLU A 221 -6.52 4.13 30.23
CA GLU A 221 -7.43 5.23 30.60
C GLU A 221 -7.77 6.09 29.39
N GLY A 222 -6.77 6.49 28.60
CA GLY A 222 -6.98 7.29 27.40
C GLY A 222 -7.81 6.58 26.33
N ARG A 223 -7.70 5.24 26.24
CA ARG A 223 -8.53 4.45 25.31
C ARG A 223 -9.97 4.26 25.77
N LYS A 224 -10.30 4.51 27.04
CA LYS A 224 -11.66 4.43 27.61
C LYS A 224 -12.39 5.77 27.57
N ALA A 225 -11.67 6.87 27.36
CA ALA A 225 -12.23 8.22 27.28
C ALA A 225 -12.81 8.51 25.89
#